data_a2907e71634d178068fe992f1357bb0e
#
_entry.id   a2907e71634d178068fe992f1357bb0e
#
_cell.length_a   1.000
_cell.length_b   1.000
_cell.length_c   1.000
_cell.angle_alpha   90.00
_cell.angle_beta   90.00
_cell.angle_gamma   90.00
#
_symmetry.space_group_name_H-M   'P 1'
#
loop_
_entity.id
_entity.type
_entity.pdbx_description
1 polymer ?
#
loop_
_entity_poly.entity_id
_entity_poly.type
_entity_poly.pdbx_seq_one_letter_code
_entity_poly.pdbx_strand_id
1 'polypeptide(L)'
;MRVAPYLWINGMTMKKGLLVLALCPFAALAAEPQQPACNAADFFQTQPDLTVGRVVDAGNVALVGERAGCLDTPQDGCRSGDEVEPGSSLVIGSRWNDYYCVQVLPPGKAVVGWAPEQRVMKTGHMADTDFSSWLGQWDGSAGRVLEIQANGDTLHVRMLPSGGKGEGTLIGSAEPMGDELFLGEEPCAVRASLQGAKLVVADNGQCAIGGASPGGVYSSRVAAQRMERLFEGLGDR
;
A
#
# COMPACT_ATOMS: atom_id res chain seq x y z
N MET A 1 63.60 -14.59 -14.56
CA MET A 1 64.54 -15.07 -13.49
C MET A 1 63.75 -15.52 -12.29
N ARG A 2 63.83 -16.87 -12.08
CA ARG A 2 64.19 -17.56 -10.82
C ARG A 2 63.24 -17.23 -9.64
N VAL A 3 62.73 -18.13 -8.84
CA VAL A 3 62.82 -19.60 -8.60
C VAL A 3 61.75 -19.92 -7.55
N ALA A 4 61.04 -21.02 -7.71
CA ALA A 4 60.30 -21.66 -6.61
C ALA A 4 61.29 -22.41 -5.69
N PRO A 5 60.94 -22.76 -4.48
CA PRO A 5 60.98 -24.15 -4.10
C PRO A 5 59.77 -24.59 -3.24
N TYR A 6 59.16 -25.71 -3.62
CA TYR A 6 59.28 -27.05 -3.04
C TYR A 6 59.09 -27.18 -1.52
N LEU A 7 57.89 -27.68 -1.21
CA LEU A 7 57.62 -28.97 -0.58
C LEU A 7 58.21 -29.25 0.82
N TRP A 8 57.29 -29.72 1.67
CA TRP A 8 57.46 -31.00 2.38
C TRP A 8 56.12 -31.58 2.77
N ILE A 9 55.82 -32.78 2.25
CA ILE A 9 54.72 -33.65 2.65
C ILE A 9 55.20 -34.41 3.88
N ASN A 10 54.52 -34.27 5.00
CA ASN A 10 54.69 -35.21 6.12
C ASN A 10 53.41 -36.03 6.25
N GLY A 11 53.59 -37.31 6.01
CA GLY A 11 52.57 -38.34 6.16
C GLY A 11 52.01 -38.40 7.58
N MET A 12 50.71 -38.37 7.67
CA MET A 12 49.99 -38.64 8.91
C MET A 12 49.08 -39.85 8.71
N THR A 13 49.45 -40.92 9.39
CA THR A 13 48.80 -42.21 9.49
C THR A 13 47.28 -42.09 9.73
N MET A 14 46.52 -42.67 8.82
CA MET A 14 45.08 -42.88 8.98
C MET A 14 44.78 -43.84 10.13
N LYS A 15 44.36 -43.32 11.27
CA LYS A 15 43.60 -44.09 12.25
C LYS A 15 42.15 -44.12 11.77
N LYS A 16 41.62 -45.33 11.54
CA LYS A 16 40.22 -45.62 11.24
C LYS A 16 39.35 -45.15 12.42
N GLY A 17 38.93 -43.89 12.39
CA GLY A 17 37.90 -43.38 13.27
C GLY A 17 36.53 -43.55 12.57
N LEU A 18 35.69 -44.37 13.14
CA LEU A 18 34.29 -44.56 12.72
C LEU A 18 33.55 -43.26 12.89
N LEU A 19 33.32 -42.53 11.78
CA LEU A 19 32.56 -41.30 11.77
C LEU A 19 31.07 -41.67 11.83
N VAL A 20 30.48 -41.69 13.02
CA VAL A 20 29.04 -41.78 13.22
C VAL A 20 28.44 -40.45 12.80
N LEU A 21 27.98 -40.35 11.57
CA LEU A 21 27.14 -39.23 11.10
C LEU A 21 25.80 -39.32 11.84
N ALA A 22 25.68 -38.55 12.91
CA ALA A 22 24.43 -38.29 13.56
C ALA A 22 23.57 -37.46 12.57
N LEU A 23 22.70 -38.12 11.83
CA LEU A 23 21.59 -37.49 11.08
C LEU A 23 20.62 -36.88 12.09
N CYS A 24 20.89 -35.63 12.51
CA CYS A 24 19.85 -34.81 13.14
C CYS A 24 18.76 -34.54 12.09
N PRO A 25 17.52 -35.01 12.28
CA PRO A 25 16.44 -34.56 11.47
C PRO A 25 16.24 -33.06 11.81
N PHE A 26 16.67 -32.17 10.92
CA PHE A 26 16.20 -30.81 10.92
C PHE A 26 14.70 -30.87 10.63
N ALA A 27 13.87 -30.96 11.67
CA ALA A 27 12.48 -30.61 11.58
C ALA A 27 12.47 -29.12 11.17
N ALA A 28 12.26 -28.85 9.90
CA ALA A 28 11.93 -27.52 9.43
C ALA A 28 10.62 -27.15 10.14
N LEU A 29 10.72 -26.41 11.23
CA LEU A 29 9.58 -25.72 11.83
C LEU A 29 9.09 -24.76 10.75
N ALA A 30 8.03 -25.17 10.03
CA ALA A 30 7.31 -24.26 9.17
C ALA A 30 6.86 -23.12 10.09
N ALA A 31 7.41 -21.92 9.86
CA ALA A 31 6.95 -20.73 10.57
C ALA A 31 5.46 -20.59 10.27
N GLU A 32 4.64 -20.55 11.31
CA GLU A 32 3.21 -20.28 11.13
C GLU A 32 3.07 -18.93 10.41
N PRO A 33 2.18 -18.83 9.43
CA PRO A 33 1.94 -17.56 8.75
C PRO A 33 1.52 -16.52 9.79
N GLN A 34 2.27 -15.40 9.83
CA GLN A 34 1.95 -14.31 10.76
C GLN A 34 0.86 -13.44 10.15
N GLN A 35 -0.14 -13.07 10.97
CA GLN A 35 -1.16 -12.11 10.60
C GLN A 35 -0.50 -10.79 10.17
N PRO A 36 -0.82 -10.24 8.98
CA PRO A 36 -0.31 -8.93 8.56
C PRO A 36 -0.76 -7.81 9.50
N ALA A 37 0.06 -6.77 9.64
CA ALA A 37 -0.34 -5.58 10.38
C ALA A 37 -1.51 -4.86 9.69
N CYS A 38 -2.45 -4.34 10.48
CA CYS A 38 -3.59 -3.55 9.99
C CYS A 38 -3.80 -2.35 10.89
N ASN A 39 -2.93 -1.37 10.81
CA ASN A 39 -2.97 -0.17 11.64
C ASN A 39 -2.84 1.10 10.80
N ALA A 40 -3.24 2.24 11.38
CA ALA A 40 -3.33 3.51 10.66
C ALA A 40 -1.96 4.17 10.41
N ALA A 41 -0.93 3.81 11.19
CA ALA A 41 0.35 4.50 11.15
C ALA A 41 1.12 4.16 9.87
N ASP A 42 1.05 2.91 9.45
CA ASP A 42 1.81 2.36 8.33
C ASP A 42 0.95 1.66 7.26
N PHE A 43 -0.38 1.90 7.26
CA PHE A 43 -1.31 1.28 6.32
C PHE A 43 -0.83 1.36 4.87
N PHE A 44 -0.40 2.52 4.40
CA PHE A 44 0.09 2.72 3.04
C PHE A 44 1.53 2.26 2.80
N GLN A 45 2.20 1.77 3.83
CA GLN A 45 3.60 1.31 3.78
C GLN A 45 3.72 -0.21 3.84
N THR A 46 2.77 -0.87 4.50
CA THR A 46 2.84 -2.31 4.76
C THR A 46 1.92 -3.15 3.89
N GLN A 47 0.94 -2.52 3.22
CA GLN A 47 -0.04 -3.22 2.40
C GLN A 47 0.47 -3.39 0.96
N PRO A 48 0.61 -4.63 0.45
CA PRO A 48 1.20 -4.86 -0.87
C PRO A 48 0.29 -4.44 -2.03
N ASP A 49 -1.02 -4.65 -1.89
CA ASP A 49 -2.00 -4.45 -2.97
C ASP A 49 -3.20 -3.65 -2.47
N LEU A 50 -3.08 -2.33 -2.59
CA LEU A 50 -4.14 -1.42 -2.20
C LEU A 50 -5.16 -1.25 -3.33
N THR A 51 -6.44 -1.41 -3.01
CA THR A 51 -7.54 -1.16 -3.96
C THR A 51 -8.67 -0.38 -3.29
N VAL A 52 -9.44 0.37 -4.07
CA VAL A 52 -10.61 1.08 -3.57
C VAL A 52 -11.82 0.13 -3.54
N GLY A 53 -12.66 0.29 -2.54
CA GLY A 53 -13.90 -0.45 -2.39
C GLY A 53 -14.93 0.32 -1.59
N ARG A 54 -16.00 -0.37 -1.26
CA ARG A 54 -17.08 0.17 -0.42
C ARG A 54 -17.72 -0.89 0.45
N VAL A 55 -18.33 -0.46 1.54
CA VAL A 55 -19.22 -1.31 2.34
C VAL A 55 -20.51 -1.57 1.59
N VAL A 56 -20.91 -2.84 1.47
CA VAL A 56 -22.09 -3.29 0.71
C VAL A 56 -23.21 -3.87 1.57
N ASP A 57 -23.23 -3.55 2.83
CA ASP A 57 -24.23 -4.03 3.75
C ASP A 57 -25.40 -3.06 3.96
N ALA A 58 -26.51 -3.59 4.51
CA ALA A 58 -27.66 -2.79 4.92
C ALA A 58 -27.49 -2.19 6.33
N GLY A 59 -26.47 -2.60 7.10
CA GLY A 59 -26.18 -2.12 8.44
C GLY A 59 -24.71 -1.75 8.63
N ASN A 60 -24.40 -1.11 9.75
CA ASN A 60 -23.03 -0.77 10.10
C ASN A 60 -22.16 -2.03 10.20
N VAL A 61 -20.92 -1.91 9.79
CA VAL A 61 -19.91 -2.96 9.88
C VAL A 61 -18.95 -2.64 11.02
N ALA A 62 -18.97 -3.46 12.07
CA ALA A 62 -18.00 -3.35 13.14
C ALA A 62 -16.65 -3.86 12.67
N LEU A 63 -15.61 -3.05 12.85
CA LEU A 63 -14.24 -3.45 12.55
C LEU A 63 -13.66 -4.31 13.68
N VAL A 64 -12.84 -5.27 13.31
CA VAL A 64 -12.04 -6.09 14.24
C VAL A 64 -10.66 -5.45 14.39
N GLY A 65 -10.19 -5.37 15.64
CA GLY A 65 -8.87 -4.82 15.94
C GLY A 65 -7.73 -5.82 15.72
N GLU A 66 -6.50 -5.35 15.87
CA GLU A 66 -5.26 -6.13 15.62
C GLU A 66 -4.92 -7.17 16.70
N ARG A 67 -5.77 -7.39 17.71
CA ARG A 67 -5.45 -8.36 18.76
C ARG A 67 -5.28 -9.77 18.18
N ALA A 68 -4.18 -10.42 18.55
CA ALA A 68 -3.88 -11.79 18.12
C ALA A 68 -5.06 -12.75 18.41
N GLY A 69 -5.39 -13.59 17.43
CA GLY A 69 -6.47 -14.59 17.51
C GLY A 69 -7.87 -14.05 17.25
N CYS A 70 -8.06 -12.74 17.13
CA CYS A 70 -9.38 -12.15 16.89
C CYS A 70 -9.96 -12.47 15.50
N LEU A 71 -9.11 -12.67 14.51
CA LEU A 71 -9.55 -13.02 13.16
C LEU A 71 -9.80 -14.53 13.00
N ASP A 72 -9.24 -15.35 13.89
CA ASP A 72 -9.42 -16.80 13.86
C ASP A 72 -10.67 -17.21 14.64
N THR A 73 -10.92 -16.53 15.77
CA THR A 73 -12.09 -16.77 16.63
C THR A 73 -12.67 -15.43 17.08
N PRO A 74 -13.54 -14.80 16.26
CA PRO A 74 -14.14 -13.52 16.60
C PRO A 74 -14.92 -13.59 17.93
N GLN A 75 -14.52 -12.76 18.88
CA GLN A 75 -15.17 -12.62 20.19
C GLN A 75 -15.59 -11.16 20.39
N ASP A 76 -16.50 -10.90 21.30
CA ASP A 76 -16.97 -9.53 21.59
C ASP A 76 -15.83 -8.56 21.97
N GLY A 77 -14.78 -9.04 22.63
CA GLY A 77 -13.59 -8.26 22.95
C GLY A 77 -12.65 -7.95 21.78
N CYS A 78 -12.95 -8.45 20.59
CA CYS A 78 -12.15 -8.26 19.37
C CYS A 78 -12.57 -7.06 18.53
N ARG A 79 -13.74 -6.48 18.82
CA ARG A 79 -14.20 -5.27 18.11
C ARG A 79 -13.30 -4.08 18.46
N SER A 80 -12.90 -3.32 17.46
CA SER A 80 -12.11 -2.09 17.68
C SER A 80 -12.92 -0.98 18.35
N GLY A 81 -14.24 -1.11 18.38
CA GLY A 81 -15.18 -0.08 18.82
C GLY A 81 -15.56 0.89 17.69
N ASP A 82 -14.93 0.77 16.54
CA ASP A 82 -15.26 1.57 15.35
C ASP A 82 -16.25 0.80 14.46
N GLU A 83 -17.22 1.53 13.95
CA GLU A 83 -18.22 1.02 13.01
C GLU A 83 -18.16 1.83 11.71
N VAL A 84 -18.40 1.15 10.58
CA VAL A 84 -18.39 1.74 9.25
C VAL A 84 -19.79 1.68 8.67
N GLU A 85 -20.30 2.81 8.23
CA GLU A 85 -21.62 2.94 7.65
C GLU A 85 -21.73 2.27 6.27
N PRO A 86 -22.92 1.79 5.88
CA PRO A 86 -23.20 1.30 4.52
C PRO A 86 -22.83 2.33 3.45
N GLY A 87 -22.24 1.86 2.36
CA GLY A 87 -21.83 2.73 1.25
C GLY A 87 -20.54 3.51 1.47
N SER A 88 -19.96 3.48 2.69
CA SER A 88 -18.67 4.14 2.94
C SER A 88 -17.60 3.65 2.00
N SER A 89 -16.81 4.59 1.46
CA SER A 89 -15.65 4.28 0.63
C SER A 89 -14.47 3.81 1.48
N LEU A 90 -13.77 2.80 0.99
CA LEU A 90 -12.66 2.16 1.67
C LEU A 90 -11.43 2.10 0.76
N VAL A 91 -10.24 2.10 1.37
CA VAL A 91 -9.07 1.44 0.78
C VAL A 91 -8.97 0.06 1.41
N ILE A 92 -8.77 -0.92 0.58
CA ILE A 92 -8.67 -2.32 0.94
C ILE A 92 -7.22 -2.75 0.75
N GLY A 93 -6.62 -3.29 1.78
CA GLY A 93 -5.26 -3.83 1.78
C GLY A 93 -5.24 -5.34 1.86
N SER A 94 -4.33 -5.88 2.69
CA SER A 94 -4.12 -7.32 2.88
C SER A 94 -5.40 -8.04 3.25
N ARG A 95 -5.45 -9.31 2.80
CA ARG A 95 -6.45 -10.28 3.24
C ARG A 95 -5.83 -11.24 4.27
N TRP A 96 -6.60 -11.52 5.31
CA TRP A 96 -6.29 -12.57 6.28
C TRP A 96 -7.55 -13.33 6.62
N ASN A 97 -7.55 -14.63 6.41
CA ASN A 97 -8.77 -15.46 6.50
C ASN A 97 -9.92 -14.85 5.67
N ASP A 98 -11.07 -14.62 6.29
CA ASP A 98 -12.26 -14.03 5.68
C ASP A 98 -12.37 -12.51 5.96
N TYR A 99 -11.25 -11.82 6.18
CA TYR A 99 -11.20 -10.40 6.47
C TYR A 99 -10.26 -9.66 5.54
N TYR A 100 -10.61 -8.40 5.24
CA TYR A 100 -9.72 -7.43 4.62
C TYR A 100 -9.28 -6.39 5.64
N CYS A 101 -8.00 -6.05 5.66
CA CYS A 101 -7.54 -4.83 6.30
C CYS A 101 -8.04 -3.64 5.49
N VAL A 102 -8.80 -2.74 6.10
CA VAL A 102 -9.42 -1.62 5.41
C VAL A 102 -9.12 -0.31 6.11
N GLN A 103 -9.03 0.76 5.34
CA GLN A 103 -9.06 2.13 5.82
C GLN A 103 -10.29 2.85 5.26
N VAL A 104 -11.09 3.43 6.15
CA VAL A 104 -12.25 4.25 5.78
C VAL A 104 -11.78 5.59 5.23
N LEU A 105 -12.36 5.99 4.09
CA LEU A 105 -12.06 7.27 3.44
C LEU A 105 -13.04 8.36 3.88
N PRO A 106 -12.61 9.64 3.88
CA PRO A 106 -13.54 10.76 4.08
C PRO A 106 -14.74 10.78 3.12
N PRO A 107 -15.86 11.38 3.48
CA PRO A 107 -16.10 12.17 4.69
C PRO A 107 -16.35 11.28 5.91
N GLY A 108 -15.58 11.45 6.96
CA GLY A 108 -15.70 10.70 8.19
C GLY A 108 -14.36 10.55 8.90
N LYS A 109 -14.36 9.86 10.04
CA LYS A 109 -13.13 9.55 10.76
C LYS A 109 -12.33 8.51 9.97
N ALA A 110 -11.06 8.81 9.68
CA ALA A 110 -10.15 7.82 9.13
C ALA A 110 -9.93 6.70 10.17
N VAL A 111 -10.56 5.56 9.93
CA VAL A 111 -10.50 4.39 10.80
C VAL A 111 -9.86 3.26 10.04
N VAL A 112 -8.97 2.51 10.69
CA VAL A 112 -8.33 1.31 10.14
C VAL A 112 -8.68 0.11 10.99
N GLY A 113 -8.94 -1.02 10.34
CA GLY A 113 -9.24 -2.28 11.01
C GLY A 113 -9.62 -3.37 10.01
N TRP A 114 -9.94 -4.54 10.54
CA TRP A 114 -10.32 -5.69 9.75
C TRP A 114 -11.83 -5.73 9.53
N ALA A 115 -12.26 -5.70 8.29
CA ALA A 115 -13.66 -5.83 7.87
C ALA A 115 -13.92 -7.22 7.28
N PRO A 116 -15.07 -7.87 7.58
CA PRO A 116 -15.42 -9.14 6.95
C PRO A 116 -15.50 -9.01 5.44
N GLU A 117 -14.90 -9.95 4.71
CA GLU A 117 -14.82 -9.93 3.24
C GLU A 117 -16.19 -9.80 2.57
N GLN A 118 -17.21 -10.52 3.07
CA GLN A 118 -18.56 -10.48 2.52
C GLN A 118 -19.28 -9.13 2.67
N ARG A 119 -18.72 -8.23 3.48
CA ARG A 119 -19.25 -6.88 3.71
C ARG A 119 -18.56 -5.80 2.88
N VAL A 120 -17.57 -6.20 2.08
CA VAL A 120 -16.72 -5.28 1.32
C VAL A 120 -16.75 -5.66 -0.15
N MET A 121 -17.03 -4.69 -1.01
CA MET A 121 -16.96 -4.87 -2.46
C MET A 121 -15.80 -4.03 -3.01
N LYS A 122 -14.88 -4.70 -3.72
CA LYS A 122 -13.84 -4.00 -4.51
C LYS A 122 -14.52 -3.31 -5.69
N THR A 123 -14.23 -2.04 -5.89
CA THR A 123 -14.83 -1.26 -7.00
C THR A 123 -14.01 -1.30 -8.28
N GLY A 124 -12.88 -2.02 -8.24
CA GLY A 124 -12.10 -2.44 -9.42
C GLY A 124 -11.19 -1.37 -10.01
N HIS A 125 -10.26 -1.88 -10.80
CA HIS A 125 -9.42 -1.10 -11.70
C HIS A 125 -10.21 -0.75 -12.96
N MET A 126 -10.01 0.44 -13.50
CA MET A 126 -10.50 0.77 -14.84
C MET A 126 -9.49 0.23 -15.86
N ALA A 127 -9.89 -0.75 -16.67
CA ALA A 127 -8.99 -1.48 -17.57
C ALA A 127 -8.31 -0.63 -18.66
N ASP A 128 -8.86 0.55 -18.97
CA ASP A 128 -8.34 1.47 -19.98
C ASP A 128 -8.08 2.84 -19.37
N THR A 129 -6.93 2.97 -18.71
CA THR A 129 -6.50 4.24 -18.15
C THR A 129 -5.76 5.03 -19.21
N ASP A 130 -6.39 6.07 -19.75
CA ASP A 130 -5.74 7.02 -20.64
C ASP A 130 -4.63 7.78 -19.88
N PHE A 131 -3.50 8.00 -20.56
CA PHE A 131 -2.36 8.79 -20.05
C PHE A 131 -2.80 10.13 -19.47
N SER A 132 -3.77 10.80 -20.12
CA SER A 132 -4.31 12.07 -19.64
C SER A 132 -5.03 12.00 -18.32
N SER A 133 -5.52 10.82 -17.91
CA SER A 133 -6.23 10.60 -16.65
C SER A 133 -5.34 10.76 -15.41
N TRP A 134 -4.02 10.65 -15.60
CA TRP A 134 -3.03 10.85 -14.54
C TRP A 134 -2.75 12.33 -14.26
N LEU A 135 -2.93 13.20 -15.26
CA LEU A 135 -2.42 14.56 -15.24
C LEU A 135 -3.19 15.49 -14.30
N GLY A 136 -2.45 16.42 -13.70
CA GLY A 136 -3.00 17.49 -12.88
C GLY A 136 -2.65 17.41 -11.42
N GLN A 137 -3.43 18.11 -10.59
CA GLN A 137 -3.26 18.13 -9.14
C GLN A 137 -4.23 17.18 -8.46
N TRP A 138 -3.71 16.51 -7.45
CA TRP A 138 -4.37 15.49 -6.68
C TRP A 138 -4.32 15.85 -5.21
N ASP A 139 -5.49 16.11 -4.63
CA ASP A 139 -5.60 16.52 -3.23
C ASP A 139 -5.69 15.31 -2.31
N GLY A 140 -4.75 15.20 -1.39
CA GLY A 140 -4.68 14.16 -0.35
C GLY A 140 -5.12 14.65 1.02
N SER A 141 -5.14 13.74 1.99
CA SER A 141 -5.40 14.09 3.39
C SER A 141 -4.30 14.99 3.96
N ALA A 142 -4.63 15.73 5.03
CA ALA A 142 -3.72 16.65 5.72
C ALA A 142 -3.12 17.77 4.83
N GLY A 143 -3.85 18.17 3.77
CA GLY A 143 -3.40 19.23 2.87
C GLY A 143 -2.25 18.84 1.94
N ARG A 144 -1.92 17.56 1.84
CA ARG A 144 -0.93 17.05 0.88
C ARG A 144 -1.49 17.19 -0.54
N VAL A 145 -0.64 17.58 -1.47
CA VAL A 145 -0.99 17.69 -2.88
C VAL A 145 0.08 17.01 -3.71
N LEU A 146 -0.34 16.13 -4.60
CA LEU A 146 0.52 15.60 -5.64
C LEU A 146 0.22 16.34 -6.94
N GLU A 147 1.27 16.63 -7.70
CA GLU A 147 1.17 17.16 -9.05
C GLU A 147 1.79 16.17 -10.02
N ILE A 148 1.03 15.81 -11.04
CA ILE A 148 1.48 14.89 -12.09
C ILE A 148 1.48 15.64 -13.42
N GLN A 149 2.63 15.71 -14.05
CA GLN A 149 2.87 16.39 -15.32
C GLN A 149 3.43 15.42 -16.35
N ALA A 150 3.05 15.61 -17.62
CA ALA A 150 3.64 14.88 -18.73
C ALA A 150 5.05 15.41 -19.04
N ASN A 151 5.97 14.50 -19.35
CA ASN A 151 7.27 14.79 -19.92
C ASN A 151 7.59 13.76 -21.00
N GLY A 152 7.15 14.03 -22.24
CA GLY A 152 7.13 13.04 -23.30
C GLY A 152 6.21 11.87 -22.93
N ASP A 153 6.72 10.65 -22.98
CA ASP A 153 6.00 9.41 -22.67
C ASP A 153 6.05 9.06 -21.17
N THR A 154 6.69 9.90 -20.35
CA THR A 154 6.79 9.70 -18.90
C THR A 154 5.93 10.69 -18.13
N LEU A 155 5.58 10.31 -16.91
CA LEU A 155 4.91 11.16 -15.92
C LEU A 155 5.92 11.60 -14.86
N HIS A 156 6.01 12.90 -14.63
CA HIS A 156 6.74 13.48 -13.50
C HIS A 156 5.78 13.69 -12.35
N VAL A 157 6.08 13.09 -11.21
CA VAL A 157 5.26 13.20 -9.98
C VAL A 157 6.02 13.99 -8.93
N ARG A 158 5.38 15.04 -8.42
CA ARG A 158 5.92 15.91 -7.37
C ARG A 158 4.95 16.00 -6.20
N MET A 159 5.51 16.05 -4.99
CA MET A 159 4.74 16.44 -3.82
C MET A 159 4.89 17.96 -3.61
N LEU A 160 3.78 18.69 -3.67
CA LEU A 160 3.76 20.12 -3.40
C LEU A 160 3.73 20.39 -1.89
N PRO A 161 4.22 21.56 -1.44
CA PRO A 161 4.02 22.02 -0.08
C PRO A 161 2.53 22.10 0.27
N SER A 162 2.22 22.07 1.58
CA SER A 162 0.86 22.21 2.08
C SER A 162 0.14 23.42 1.45
N GLY A 163 -1.07 23.18 0.92
CA GLY A 163 -1.82 24.19 0.17
C GLY A 163 -1.55 24.20 -1.33
N GLY A 164 -0.68 23.33 -1.85
CA GLY A 164 -0.45 23.13 -3.29
C GLY A 164 0.19 24.30 -4.02
N LYS A 165 0.88 25.20 -3.31
CA LYS A 165 1.58 26.36 -3.89
C LYS A 165 3.07 26.26 -3.63
N GLY A 166 3.87 26.63 -4.62
CA GLY A 166 5.33 26.62 -4.54
C GLY A 166 5.95 25.47 -5.34
N GLU A 167 7.28 25.40 -5.30
CA GLU A 167 8.02 24.36 -5.99
C GLU A 167 7.93 23.05 -5.21
N GLY A 168 7.44 22.00 -5.87
CA GLY A 168 7.28 20.68 -5.29
C GLY A 168 8.57 19.88 -5.29
N THR A 169 8.69 18.94 -4.36
CA THR A 169 9.76 17.95 -4.34
C THR A 169 9.42 16.82 -5.31
N LEU A 170 10.32 16.50 -6.24
CA LEU A 170 10.15 15.39 -7.18
C LEU A 170 10.15 14.06 -6.39
N ILE A 171 9.12 13.24 -6.61
CA ILE A 171 9.07 11.85 -6.15
C ILE A 171 9.79 10.95 -7.14
N GLY A 172 9.55 11.17 -8.43
CA GLY A 172 10.16 10.41 -9.51
C GLY A 172 9.50 10.65 -10.86
N SER A 173 9.97 9.92 -11.84
CA SER A 173 9.46 9.92 -13.21
C SER A 173 9.39 8.50 -13.72
N ALA A 174 8.27 8.12 -14.32
CA ALA A 174 8.08 6.80 -14.90
C ALA A 174 7.03 6.80 -16.01
N GLU A 175 7.05 5.76 -16.84
CA GLU A 175 5.96 5.45 -17.76
C GLU A 175 4.85 4.72 -16.98
N PRO A 176 3.56 5.08 -17.17
CA PRO A 176 2.47 4.34 -16.57
C PRO A 176 2.34 2.95 -17.20
N MET A 177 2.11 1.96 -16.36
CA MET A 177 1.85 0.58 -16.75
C MET A 177 0.36 0.26 -16.51
N GLY A 178 -0.48 0.65 -17.47
CA GLY A 178 -1.93 0.61 -17.29
C GLY A 178 -2.39 1.61 -16.23
N ASP A 179 -2.99 1.14 -15.16
CA ASP A 179 -3.44 1.95 -14.03
C ASP A 179 -2.40 2.05 -12.89
N GLU A 180 -1.17 1.62 -13.12
CA GLU A 180 -0.08 1.64 -12.15
C GLU A 180 1.10 2.51 -12.59
N LEU A 181 1.76 3.11 -11.62
CA LEU A 181 2.96 3.91 -11.79
C LEU A 181 3.95 3.57 -10.67
N PHE A 182 5.16 3.20 -11.03
CA PHE A 182 6.23 2.88 -10.09
C PHE A 182 7.28 3.99 -10.12
N LEU A 183 7.51 4.60 -8.96
CA LEU A 183 8.33 5.80 -8.80
C LEU A 183 9.36 5.60 -7.68
N GLY A 184 10.28 6.54 -7.61
CA GLY A 184 11.27 6.63 -6.54
C GLY A 184 12.63 6.11 -6.95
N GLU A 185 13.61 6.45 -6.13
CA GLU A 185 15.00 5.99 -6.22
C GLU A 185 15.35 5.32 -4.88
N GLU A 186 16.16 4.27 -4.94
CA GLU A 186 16.57 3.58 -3.71
C GLU A 186 17.13 4.57 -2.67
N PRO A 187 16.73 4.44 -1.41
CA PRO A 187 15.91 3.37 -0.80
C PRO A 187 14.39 3.59 -0.87
N CYS A 188 13.91 4.73 -1.39
CA CYS A 188 12.49 5.05 -1.49
C CYS A 188 11.85 4.39 -2.70
N ALA A 189 10.81 3.58 -2.51
CA ALA A 189 9.99 3.02 -3.57
C ALA A 189 8.53 3.42 -3.36
N VAL A 190 7.90 3.96 -4.40
CA VAL A 190 6.51 4.42 -4.39
C VAL A 190 5.75 3.73 -5.52
N ARG A 191 4.57 3.21 -5.20
CA ARG A 191 3.60 2.69 -6.17
C ARG A 191 2.35 3.54 -6.12
N ALA A 192 1.92 4.06 -7.24
CA ALA A 192 0.64 4.75 -7.37
C ALA A 192 -0.29 3.94 -8.26
N SER A 193 -1.57 3.84 -7.89
CA SER A 193 -2.61 3.14 -8.66
C SER A 193 -3.77 4.09 -8.89
N LEU A 194 -4.13 4.28 -10.16
CA LEU A 194 -5.24 5.14 -10.56
C LEU A 194 -6.54 4.32 -10.57
N GLN A 195 -7.48 4.71 -9.72
CA GLN A 195 -8.75 3.99 -9.54
C GLN A 195 -9.93 4.96 -9.69
N GLY A 196 -10.32 5.20 -10.94
CA GLY A 196 -11.30 6.22 -11.30
C GLY A 196 -10.78 7.63 -10.99
N ALA A 197 -11.51 8.39 -10.17
CA ALA A 197 -11.11 9.73 -9.73
C ALA A 197 -10.21 9.73 -8.48
N LYS A 198 -9.71 8.57 -8.08
CA LYS A 198 -8.82 8.39 -6.93
C LYS A 198 -7.45 7.90 -7.37
N LEU A 199 -6.43 8.42 -6.73
CA LEU A 199 -5.06 7.94 -6.83
C LEU A 199 -4.68 7.35 -5.47
N VAL A 200 -4.42 6.06 -5.42
CA VAL A 200 -3.95 5.36 -4.22
C VAL A 200 -2.44 5.25 -4.32
N VAL A 201 -1.75 5.79 -3.34
CA VAL A 201 -0.29 5.82 -3.29
C VAL A 201 0.18 5.00 -2.11
N ALA A 202 1.05 4.04 -2.35
CA ALA A 202 1.76 3.27 -1.34
C ALA A 202 3.26 3.54 -1.43
N ASP A 203 3.97 3.45 -0.33
CA ASP A 203 5.43 3.52 -0.31
C ASP A 203 6.00 2.42 0.61
N ASN A 204 7.30 2.19 0.52
CA ASN A 204 7.98 1.15 1.29
C ASN A 204 8.42 1.58 2.72
N GLY A 205 7.89 2.68 3.24
CA GLY A 205 8.26 3.23 4.56
C GLY A 205 9.64 3.91 4.62
N GLN A 206 10.35 3.97 3.50
CA GLN A 206 11.67 4.62 3.41
C GLN A 206 11.62 5.96 2.66
N CYS A 207 10.41 6.42 2.35
CA CYS A 207 10.16 7.66 1.62
C CYS A 207 9.85 8.80 2.58
N ALA A 208 10.75 9.77 2.66
CA ALA A 208 10.53 11.01 3.43
C ALA A 208 10.63 12.23 2.49
N ILE A 209 9.61 12.41 1.66
CA ILE A 209 9.57 13.45 0.64
C ILE A 209 9.03 14.74 1.27
N GLY A 210 9.87 15.77 1.33
CA GLY A 210 9.51 16.98 2.08
C GLY A 210 9.25 16.74 3.57
N GLY A 211 9.80 15.66 4.15
CA GLY A 211 9.64 15.27 5.55
C GLY A 211 8.39 14.43 5.84
N ALA A 212 7.67 13.98 4.80
CA ALA A 212 6.48 13.16 4.97
C ALA A 212 6.44 12.00 3.96
N SER A 213 5.78 10.89 4.32
CA SER A 213 5.45 9.81 3.39
C SER A 213 4.48 10.30 2.32
N PRO A 214 4.68 9.93 1.04
CA PRO A 214 3.72 10.21 -0.02
C PRO A 214 2.49 9.30 0.05
N GLY A 215 2.52 8.23 0.85
CA GLY A 215 1.44 7.25 0.95
C GLY A 215 0.11 7.86 1.35
N GLY A 216 -0.97 7.44 0.69
CA GLY A 216 -2.31 7.97 0.95
C GLY A 216 -3.26 7.82 -0.23
N VAL A 217 -4.46 8.35 -0.04
CA VAL A 217 -5.45 8.48 -1.12
C VAL A 217 -5.59 9.94 -1.51
N TYR A 218 -5.55 10.18 -2.79
CA TYR A 218 -5.67 11.49 -3.39
C TYR A 218 -6.88 11.53 -4.32
N SER A 219 -7.52 12.69 -4.41
CA SER A 219 -8.66 12.94 -5.30
C SER A 219 -8.27 13.91 -6.41
N SER A 220 -8.65 13.61 -7.63
CA SER A 220 -8.40 14.52 -8.75
C SER A 220 -9.12 15.84 -8.53
N ARG A 221 -8.37 16.94 -8.52
CA ARG A 221 -8.93 18.29 -8.41
C ARG A 221 -9.81 18.66 -9.63
N VAL A 222 -9.39 18.22 -10.80
CA VAL A 222 -10.16 18.44 -12.04
C VAL A 222 -11.48 17.69 -12.01
N ALA A 223 -11.48 16.43 -11.55
CA ALA A 223 -12.71 15.66 -11.44
C ALA A 223 -13.68 16.27 -10.41
N ALA A 224 -13.16 16.74 -9.28
CA ALA A 224 -13.95 17.41 -8.24
C ALA A 224 -14.63 18.68 -8.80
N GLN A 225 -13.88 19.56 -9.49
CA GLN A 225 -14.40 20.77 -10.10
C GLN A 225 -15.42 20.49 -11.21
N ARG A 226 -15.25 19.40 -11.96
CA ARG A 226 -16.25 18.99 -12.99
C ARG A 226 -17.55 18.57 -12.33
N MET A 227 -17.48 17.82 -11.23
CA MET A 227 -18.64 17.36 -10.48
C MET A 227 -19.43 18.56 -9.90
N GLU A 228 -18.72 19.50 -9.27
CA GLU A 228 -19.31 20.71 -8.68
C GLU A 228 -20.09 21.50 -9.73
N ARG A 229 -19.50 21.75 -10.91
CA ARG A 229 -20.19 22.44 -12.02
C ARG A 229 -21.42 21.70 -12.54
N LEU A 230 -21.44 20.38 -12.52
CA LEU A 230 -22.61 19.59 -12.90
C LEU A 230 -23.76 19.77 -11.91
N PHE A 231 -23.45 19.84 -10.60
CA PHE A 231 -24.49 20.06 -9.58
C PHE A 231 -25.02 21.48 -9.56
N GLU A 232 -24.18 22.52 -9.78
CA GLU A 232 -24.61 23.90 -9.92
C GLU A 232 -25.62 24.07 -11.08
N GLY A 233 -25.36 23.42 -12.23
CA GLY A 233 -26.27 23.45 -13.39
C GLY A 233 -27.58 22.68 -13.21
N LEU A 234 -27.72 21.83 -12.20
CA LEU A 234 -28.96 21.12 -11.87
C LEU A 234 -29.83 21.86 -10.85
N GLY A 235 -29.24 22.78 -10.07
CA GLY A 235 -29.95 23.56 -9.04
C GLY A 235 -30.77 24.71 -9.58
N ASP A 236 -30.54 25.10 -10.83
CA ASP A 236 -31.22 26.25 -11.49
C ASP A 236 -32.43 25.84 -12.37
N ARG A 237 -32.95 24.63 -12.19
CA ARG A 237 -34.16 24.16 -12.89
C ARG A 237 -35.30 23.86 -11.88
#